data_6c5c101e4681f808bb4b404459361fca
#
_entry.id   6c5c101e4681f808bb4b404459361fca
#
_cell.length_a   1.000
_cell.length_b   1.000
_cell.length_c   1.000
_cell.angle_alpha   90.00
_cell.angle_beta   90.00
_cell.angle_gamma   90.00
#
_symmetry.space_group_name_H-M   'P 1'
#
loop_
_entity.id
_entity.type
_entity.pdbx_description
1 polymer ?
#
loop_
_entity_poly.entity_id
_entity_poly.type
_entity_poly.pdbx_seq_one_letter_code
_entity_poly.pdbx_strand_id
1 'polypeptide(L)'
;MSRFALPVLATLLLGPPVLAGPRVDEARLRTLAEAGDWQQIKALGPSVAPELARLYEASAEAQRATIAYVFYQLGWKSPEAKRALMKDVHTSNEALRLQAQWALGRVSDDADVVDVLLDNMQNDPVPLFRDKAACALAYDQIHLSPAQKARLFEGLIHALDDTKPQVRQIALQALQILTGQTKGYSPAAPPDARRRAVEEWRRWLEDFRANL
;
A
#
# COMPACT_ATOMS: atom_id res chain seq x y z
N MET A 1 42.11 5.46 63.72
CA MET A 1 41.65 4.44 62.74
C MET A 1 41.12 5.19 61.51
N SER A 2 41.98 5.41 60.53
CA SER A 2 41.67 6.22 59.33
C SER A 2 41.24 5.30 58.20
N ARG A 3 40.03 5.47 57.71
CA ARG A 3 39.51 4.70 56.57
C ARG A 3 39.78 5.51 55.29
N PHE A 4 40.68 5.02 54.43
CA PHE A 4 40.90 5.51 53.08
C PHE A 4 39.83 4.97 52.20
N ALA A 5 39.03 5.85 51.59
CA ALA A 5 38.10 5.52 50.51
C ALA A 5 38.82 5.69 49.15
N LEU A 6 38.90 4.63 48.38
CA LEU A 6 39.40 4.63 47.00
C LEU A 6 38.28 5.13 46.03
N PRO A 7 38.61 6.03 45.11
CA PRO A 7 37.62 6.41 44.07
C PRO A 7 37.52 5.32 43.00
N VAL A 8 36.29 4.88 42.72
CA VAL A 8 35.96 4.00 41.59
C VAL A 8 35.99 4.85 40.31
N LEU A 9 36.99 4.62 39.45
CA LEU A 9 37.03 5.20 38.11
C LEU A 9 35.99 4.48 37.26
N ALA A 10 34.90 5.15 36.91
CA ALA A 10 33.94 4.69 35.91
C ALA A 10 34.51 4.90 34.49
N THR A 11 34.98 3.83 33.90
CA THR A 11 35.42 3.82 32.49
C THR A 11 34.18 3.86 31.58
N LEU A 12 33.89 5.03 31.00
CA LEU A 12 32.91 5.18 29.95
C LEU A 12 33.41 4.41 28.69
N LEU A 13 32.85 3.26 28.44
CA LEU A 13 33.01 2.56 27.18
C LEU A 13 32.26 3.32 26.06
N LEU A 14 32.98 4.18 25.36
CA LEU A 14 32.53 4.73 24.07
C LEU A 14 32.47 3.58 23.10
N GLY A 15 31.24 3.15 22.74
CA GLY A 15 31.02 2.21 21.67
C GLY A 15 31.62 2.73 20.34
N PRO A 16 31.98 1.84 19.39
CA PRO A 16 32.54 2.27 18.12
C PRO A 16 31.59 3.24 17.43
N PRO A 17 32.11 4.28 16.75
CA PRO A 17 31.27 5.22 16.01
C PRO A 17 30.49 4.42 14.97
N VAL A 18 29.15 4.54 15.01
CA VAL A 18 28.30 4.04 13.93
C VAL A 18 28.71 4.82 12.70
N LEU A 19 29.39 4.13 11.77
CA LEU A 19 29.74 4.70 10.47
C LEU A 19 28.42 5.06 9.78
N ALA A 20 28.09 6.36 9.77
CA ALA A 20 27.01 6.87 8.95
C ALA A 20 27.30 6.44 7.49
N GLY A 21 26.42 5.63 6.91
CA GLY A 21 26.51 5.28 5.50
C GLY A 21 26.65 6.54 4.63
N PRO A 22 27.07 6.41 3.37
CA PRO A 22 27.27 7.56 2.51
C PRO A 22 26.00 8.41 2.53
N ARG A 23 26.14 9.66 2.97
CA ARG A 23 25.02 10.62 2.95
C ARG A 23 24.59 10.76 1.51
N VAL A 24 23.34 10.39 1.27
CA VAL A 24 22.71 10.63 -0.05
C VAL A 24 22.75 12.13 -0.27
N ASP A 25 23.23 12.53 -1.45
CA ASP A 25 23.14 13.91 -1.88
C ASP A 25 21.65 14.28 -2.03
N GLU A 26 21.14 15.05 -1.06
CA GLU A 26 19.73 15.44 -1.00
C GLU A 26 19.31 16.21 -2.25
N ALA A 27 20.19 17.08 -2.78
CA ALA A 27 19.91 17.85 -3.99
C ALA A 27 19.76 16.93 -5.21
N ARG A 28 20.63 15.93 -5.31
CA ARG A 28 20.53 14.91 -6.37
C ARG A 28 19.25 14.08 -6.22
N LEU A 29 18.95 13.59 -5.02
CA LEU A 29 17.73 12.81 -4.78
C LEU A 29 16.48 13.62 -5.13
N ARG A 30 16.44 14.91 -4.74
CA ARG A 30 15.35 15.82 -5.09
C ARG A 30 15.18 15.95 -6.60
N THR A 31 16.26 16.22 -7.34
CA THR A 31 16.22 16.31 -8.80
C THR A 31 15.67 15.04 -9.46
N LEU A 32 16.12 13.86 -9.00
CA LEU A 32 15.66 12.58 -9.51
C LEU A 32 14.18 12.33 -9.17
N ALA A 33 13.77 12.66 -7.94
CA ALA A 33 12.40 12.50 -7.48
C ALA A 33 11.43 13.43 -8.24
N GLU A 34 11.83 14.67 -8.48
CA GLU A 34 11.06 15.65 -9.25
C GLU A 34 10.94 15.26 -10.73
N ALA A 35 11.95 14.62 -11.27
CA ALA A 35 11.93 14.06 -12.63
C ALA A 35 11.17 12.72 -12.74
N GLY A 36 10.83 12.09 -11.62
CA GLY A 36 10.23 10.75 -11.60
C GLY A 36 11.21 9.64 -12.02
N ASP A 37 12.52 9.89 -11.96
CA ASP A 37 13.56 8.92 -12.37
C ASP A 37 13.78 7.85 -11.30
N TRP A 38 12.78 6.98 -11.17
CA TRP A 38 12.83 5.88 -10.22
C TRP A 38 13.96 4.89 -10.48
N GLN A 39 14.46 4.77 -11.72
CA GLN A 39 15.55 3.85 -12.06
C GLN A 39 16.86 4.29 -11.42
N GLN A 40 17.20 5.58 -11.52
CA GLN A 40 18.38 6.11 -10.83
C GLN A 40 18.20 6.10 -9.31
N ILE A 41 16.99 6.39 -8.79
CA ILE A 41 16.72 6.28 -7.36
C ILE A 41 16.87 4.83 -6.89
N LYS A 42 16.40 3.84 -7.67
CA LYS A 42 16.58 2.42 -7.37
C LYS A 42 18.04 2.03 -7.21
N ALA A 43 18.93 2.62 -8.02
CA ALA A 43 20.38 2.37 -7.94
C ALA A 43 21.00 2.93 -6.65
N LEU A 44 20.38 3.91 -5.97
CA LEU A 44 20.83 4.42 -4.68
C LEU A 44 20.50 3.45 -3.52
N GLY A 45 19.55 2.53 -3.73
CA GLY A 45 19.14 1.53 -2.75
C GLY A 45 18.06 2.02 -1.78
N PRO A 46 17.47 1.10 -0.99
CA PRO A 46 16.29 1.40 -0.15
C PRO A 46 16.58 2.33 1.04
N SER A 47 17.83 2.55 1.39
CA SER A 47 18.22 3.48 2.47
C SER A 47 17.80 4.94 2.22
N VAL A 48 17.46 5.31 0.97
CA VAL A 48 16.97 6.64 0.64
C VAL A 48 15.47 6.83 0.86
N ALA A 49 14.73 5.77 1.17
CA ALA A 49 13.26 5.83 1.31
C ALA A 49 12.78 6.84 2.37
N PRO A 50 13.40 6.98 3.56
CA PRO A 50 13.01 8.00 4.52
C PRO A 50 13.20 9.43 4.00
N GLU A 51 14.28 9.68 3.25
CA GLU A 51 14.54 10.99 2.65
C GLU A 51 13.54 11.29 1.54
N LEU A 52 13.26 10.30 0.69
CA LEU A 52 12.24 10.43 -0.36
C LEU A 52 10.85 10.74 0.24
N ALA A 53 10.51 10.15 1.38
CA ALA A 53 9.26 10.45 2.09
C ALA A 53 9.24 11.90 2.62
N ARG A 54 10.36 12.41 3.13
CA ARG A 54 10.47 13.84 3.52
C ARG A 54 10.31 14.77 2.33
N LEU A 55 10.92 14.45 1.20
CA LEU A 55 10.75 15.21 -0.04
C LEU A 55 9.29 15.22 -0.50
N TYR A 56 8.61 14.08 -0.43
CA TYR A 56 7.18 13.98 -0.71
C TYR A 56 6.38 14.95 0.16
N GLU A 57 6.54 14.92 1.47
CA GLU A 57 5.81 15.76 2.42
C GLU A 57 6.07 17.27 2.23
N ALA A 58 7.29 17.63 1.80
CA ALA A 58 7.69 19.02 1.56
C ALA A 58 7.26 19.55 0.18
N SER A 59 6.73 18.71 -0.70
CA SER A 59 6.42 19.05 -2.09
C SER A 59 5.00 19.54 -2.28
N ALA A 60 4.75 20.33 -3.34
CA ALA A 60 3.40 20.67 -3.80
C ALA A 60 2.68 19.41 -4.35
N GLU A 61 1.35 19.43 -4.39
CA GLU A 61 0.52 18.28 -4.77
C GLU A 61 0.90 17.65 -6.12
N ALA A 62 1.16 18.45 -7.14
CA ALA A 62 1.56 17.95 -8.45
C ALA A 62 2.88 17.17 -8.37
N GLN A 63 3.82 17.63 -7.56
CA GLN A 63 5.10 16.98 -7.35
C GLN A 63 4.96 15.75 -6.45
N ARG A 64 4.07 15.79 -5.43
CA ARG A 64 3.74 14.60 -4.64
C ARG A 64 3.20 13.46 -5.49
N ALA A 65 2.39 13.75 -6.51
CA ALA A 65 1.91 12.72 -7.44
C ALA A 65 3.07 12.03 -8.18
N THR A 66 4.07 12.78 -8.63
CA THR A 66 5.28 12.23 -9.26
C THR A 66 6.09 11.37 -8.27
N ILE A 67 6.28 11.83 -7.05
CA ILE A 67 7.03 11.07 -6.04
C ILE A 67 6.25 9.83 -5.58
N ALA A 68 4.92 9.89 -5.50
CA ALA A 68 4.09 8.71 -5.24
C ALA A 68 4.24 7.65 -6.35
N TYR A 69 4.29 8.07 -7.61
CA TYR A 69 4.63 7.17 -8.71
C TYR A 69 6.02 6.54 -8.54
N VAL A 70 7.02 7.30 -8.08
CA VAL A 70 8.34 6.74 -7.76
C VAL A 70 8.24 5.67 -6.68
N PHE A 71 7.53 5.90 -5.58
CA PHE A 71 7.29 4.88 -4.55
C PHE A 71 6.63 3.61 -5.12
N TYR A 72 5.62 3.78 -5.98
CA TYR A 72 4.98 2.67 -6.65
C TYR A 72 5.99 1.85 -7.47
N GLN A 73 6.82 2.49 -8.27
CA GLN A 73 7.80 1.82 -9.13
C GLN A 73 8.91 1.11 -8.32
N LEU A 74 9.36 1.72 -7.22
CA LEU A 74 10.37 1.15 -6.34
C LEU A 74 9.85 -0.08 -5.59
N GLY A 75 8.61 -0.04 -5.11
CA GLY A 75 7.98 -1.13 -4.36
C GLY A 75 8.65 -1.46 -3.04
N TRP A 76 9.46 -0.56 -2.49
CA TRP A 76 10.14 -0.75 -1.21
C TRP A 76 9.17 -0.58 -0.05
N LYS A 77 9.17 -1.52 0.89
CA LYS A 77 8.43 -1.36 2.14
C LYS A 77 9.06 -0.24 2.96
N SER A 78 8.26 0.77 3.32
CA SER A 78 8.71 1.96 4.05
C SER A 78 7.61 2.51 4.93
N PRO A 79 7.79 2.44 6.27
CA PRO A 79 6.87 3.07 7.22
C PRO A 79 6.74 4.60 7.02
N GLU A 80 7.82 5.26 6.60
CA GLU A 80 7.82 6.70 6.33
C GLU A 80 6.96 7.03 5.10
N ALA A 81 7.17 6.30 3.99
CA ALA A 81 6.38 6.47 2.77
C ALA A 81 4.90 6.16 3.04
N LYS A 82 4.60 5.10 3.78
CA LYS A 82 3.23 4.77 4.20
C LYS A 82 2.58 5.96 4.92
N ARG A 83 3.23 6.49 5.98
CA ARG A 83 2.68 7.62 6.76
C ARG A 83 2.43 8.86 5.89
N ALA A 84 3.33 9.14 4.96
CA ALA A 84 3.21 10.27 4.04
C ALA A 84 2.04 10.09 3.07
N LEU A 85 1.94 8.93 2.41
CA LEU A 85 0.91 8.62 1.42
C LEU A 85 -0.50 8.51 2.03
N MET A 86 -0.63 8.03 3.27
CA MET A 86 -1.91 7.96 3.97
C MET A 86 -2.60 9.33 4.14
N LYS A 87 -1.84 10.43 4.13
CA LYS A 87 -2.40 11.79 4.19
C LYS A 87 -3.14 12.19 2.91
N ASP A 88 -2.73 11.61 1.78
CA ASP A 88 -3.23 11.99 0.45
C ASP A 88 -4.18 10.97 -0.18
N VAL A 89 -4.48 9.87 0.49
CA VAL A 89 -5.31 8.79 -0.06
C VAL A 89 -6.77 9.22 -0.34
N HIS A 90 -7.23 10.31 0.29
CA HIS A 90 -8.55 10.91 0.08
C HIS A 90 -8.49 12.34 -0.48
N THR A 91 -7.31 12.79 -0.96
CA THR A 91 -7.19 14.14 -1.54
C THR A 91 -8.16 14.36 -2.70
N SER A 92 -8.60 15.61 -2.89
CA SER A 92 -9.42 16.00 -4.05
C SER A 92 -8.62 16.07 -5.35
N ASN A 93 -7.29 16.11 -5.28
CA ASN A 93 -6.42 16.05 -6.46
C ASN A 93 -6.40 14.62 -7.01
N GLU A 94 -7.12 14.39 -8.12
CA GLU A 94 -7.31 13.07 -8.71
C GLU A 94 -5.98 12.39 -9.09
N ALA A 95 -5.03 13.12 -9.65
CA ALA A 95 -3.74 12.56 -10.05
C ALA A 95 -2.94 12.08 -8.83
N LEU A 96 -2.89 12.89 -7.78
CA LEU A 96 -2.21 12.54 -6.54
C LEU A 96 -2.91 11.36 -5.84
N ARG A 97 -4.25 11.41 -5.75
CA ARG A 97 -5.05 10.35 -5.13
C ARG A 97 -4.82 8.99 -5.80
N LEU A 98 -4.79 8.97 -7.13
CA LEU A 98 -4.51 7.75 -7.90
C LEU A 98 -3.14 7.17 -7.55
N GLN A 99 -2.10 7.99 -7.59
CA GLN A 99 -0.74 7.55 -7.31
C GLN A 99 -0.54 7.15 -5.86
N ALA A 100 -1.17 7.87 -4.91
CA ALA A 100 -1.12 7.55 -3.49
C ALA A 100 -1.73 6.18 -3.19
N GLN A 101 -2.89 5.85 -3.77
CA GLN A 101 -3.52 4.53 -3.61
C GLN A 101 -2.64 3.40 -4.13
N TRP A 102 -2.07 3.56 -5.33
CA TRP A 102 -1.19 2.54 -5.92
C TRP A 102 0.10 2.36 -5.10
N ALA A 103 0.72 3.49 -4.72
CA ALA A 103 1.94 3.45 -3.93
C ALA A 103 1.72 2.80 -2.57
N LEU A 104 0.59 3.07 -1.89
CA LEU A 104 0.26 2.47 -0.60
C LEU A 104 0.27 0.94 -0.63
N GLY A 105 -0.36 0.31 -1.61
CA GLY A 105 -0.33 -1.14 -1.76
C GLY A 105 1.08 -1.71 -1.91
N ARG A 106 1.98 -0.94 -2.54
CA ARG A 106 3.38 -1.37 -2.76
C ARG A 106 4.28 -1.16 -1.54
N VAL A 107 4.10 -0.06 -0.82
CA VAL A 107 5.02 0.33 0.27
C VAL A 107 4.67 -0.28 1.62
N SER A 108 3.46 -0.82 1.78
CA SER A 108 3.03 -1.47 3.03
C SER A 108 1.95 -2.52 2.79
N ASP A 109 1.96 -3.55 3.64
CA ASP A 109 0.93 -4.59 3.78
C ASP A 109 0.30 -4.57 5.18
N ASP A 110 0.44 -3.45 5.89
CA ASP A 110 -0.16 -3.25 7.20
C ASP A 110 -1.71 -3.24 7.12
N ALA A 111 -2.35 -3.65 8.20
CA ALA A 111 -3.81 -3.78 8.25
C ALA A 111 -4.54 -2.45 7.94
N ASP A 112 -4.03 -1.32 8.39
CA ASP A 112 -4.61 0.01 8.16
C ASP A 112 -4.55 0.43 6.69
N VAL A 113 -3.52 0.00 5.94
CA VAL A 113 -3.47 0.20 4.47
C VAL A 113 -4.52 -0.64 3.77
N VAL A 114 -4.65 -1.90 4.18
CA VAL A 114 -5.70 -2.78 3.65
C VAL A 114 -7.08 -2.20 3.92
N ASP A 115 -7.31 -1.71 5.14
CA ASP A 115 -8.59 -1.14 5.55
C ASP A 115 -8.97 0.10 4.73
N VAL A 116 -8.03 1.04 4.52
CA VAL A 116 -8.31 2.25 3.75
C VAL A 116 -8.51 1.96 2.26
N LEU A 117 -7.77 0.98 1.70
CA LEU A 117 -7.98 0.57 0.31
C LEU A 117 -9.30 -0.17 0.12
N LEU A 118 -9.74 -0.99 1.11
CA LEU A 118 -11.06 -1.61 1.10
C LEU A 118 -12.17 -0.58 1.19
N ASP A 119 -12.05 0.42 2.06
CA ASP A 119 -13.01 1.52 2.15
C ASP A 119 -13.12 2.28 0.82
N ASN A 120 -11.99 2.66 0.23
CA ASN A 120 -11.98 3.32 -1.08
C ASN A 120 -12.62 2.45 -2.17
N MET A 121 -12.34 1.15 -2.18
CA MET A 121 -12.94 0.24 -3.16
C MET A 121 -14.46 0.14 -3.01
N GLN A 122 -14.98 0.19 -1.80
CA GLN A 122 -16.40 0.04 -1.52
C GLN A 122 -17.17 1.35 -1.61
N ASN A 123 -16.61 2.44 -1.09
CA ASN A 123 -17.34 3.65 -0.76
C ASN A 123 -16.91 4.90 -1.54
N ASP A 124 -15.80 4.84 -2.31
CA ASP A 124 -15.39 6.02 -3.06
C ASP A 124 -16.46 6.43 -4.08
N PRO A 125 -16.89 7.71 -4.10
CA PRO A 125 -17.92 8.18 -5.04
C PRO A 125 -17.46 8.08 -6.50
N VAL A 126 -16.15 8.12 -6.75
CA VAL A 126 -15.58 8.08 -8.10
C VAL A 126 -15.24 6.65 -8.50
N PRO A 127 -15.87 6.08 -9.54
CA PRO A 127 -15.65 4.69 -9.95
C PRO A 127 -14.19 4.35 -10.26
N LEU A 128 -13.43 5.32 -10.79
CA LEU A 128 -12.02 5.15 -11.09
C LEU A 128 -11.22 4.78 -9.82
N PHE A 129 -11.49 5.43 -8.71
CA PHE A 129 -10.75 5.16 -7.47
C PHE A 129 -11.16 3.83 -6.85
N ARG A 130 -12.45 3.41 -6.97
CA ARG A 130 -12.87 2.06 -6.58
C ARG A 130 -12.12 0.99 -7.38
N ASP A 131 -12.03 1.16 -8.70
CA ASP A 131 -11.27 0.28 -9.59
C ASP A 131 -9.79 0.20 -9.19
N LYS A 132 -9.14 1.36 -8.93
CA LYS A 132 -7.71 1.41 -8.61
C LYS A 132 -7.38 0.90 -7.22
N ALA A 133 -8.26 1.08 -6.25
CA ALA A 133 -8.12 0.48 -4.93
C ALA A 133 -8.21 -1.06 -5.01
N ALA A 134 -9.16 -1.60 -5.80
CA ALA A 134 -9.25 -3.03 -6.04
C ALA A 134 -7.97 -3.59 -6.72
N CYS A 135 -7.39 -2.86 -7.69
CA CYS A 135 -6.11 -3.22 -8.31
C CYS A 135 -4.98 -3.29 -7.27
N ALA A 136 -4.84 -2.26 -6.42
CA ALA A 136 -3.79 -2.22 -5.40
C ALA A 136 -3.90 -3.40 -4.43
N LEU A 137 -5.13 -3.73 -4.01
CA LEU A 137 -5.39 -4.89 -3.14
C LEU A 137 -5.08 -6.23 -3.82
N ALA A 138 -5.40 -6.38 -5.10
CA ALA A 138 -5.23 -7.64 -5.82
C ALA A 138 -3.75 -7.98 -6.11
N TYR A 139 -2.99 -6.99 -6.56
CA TYR A 139 -1.65 -7.22 -7.08
C TYR A 139 -0.55 -7.04 -6.04
N ASP A 140 -0.77 -6.21 -5.04
CA ASP A 140 0.28 -5.77 -4.12
C ASP A 140 0.12 -6.33 -2.69
N GLN A 141 -1.02 -6.96 -2.35
CA GLN A 141 -1.34 -7.46 -1.01
C GLN A 141 -1.38 -8.99 -0.89
N ILE A 142 -0.51 -9.68 -1.62
CA ILE A 142 -0.48 -11.16 -1.65
C ILE A 142 0.01 -11.81 -0.34
N HIS A 143 0.71 -11.06 0.52
CA HIS A 143 1.30 -11.55 1.77
C HIS A 143 0.38 -11.39 3.01
N LEU A 144 -0.89 -11.06 2.80
CA LEU A 144 -1.84 -10.88 3.88
C LEU A 144 -2.01 -12.15 4.72
N SER A 145 -2.20 -11.97 6.02
CA SER A 145 -2.63 -13.06 6.90
C SER A 145 -3.99 -13.64 6.47
N PRO A 146 -4.34 -14.86 6.89
CA PRO A 146 -5.64 -15.45 6.55
C PRO A 146 -6.84 -14.56 6.93
N ALA A 147 -6.79 -13.91 8.11
CA ALA A 147 -7.86 -13.00 8.55
C ALA A 147 -7.96 -11.74 7.67
N GLN A 148 -6.83 -11.17 7.28
CA GLN A 148 -6.80 -10.04 6.33
C GLN A 148 -7.29 -10.45 4.95
N LYS A 149 -6.94 -11.65 4.48
CA LYS A 149 -7.48 -12.21 3.22
C LYS A 149 -8.99 -12.37 3.27
N ALA A 150 -9.55 -12.84 4.40
CA ALA A 150 -11.00 -12.94 4.55
C ALA A 150 -11.71 -11.59 4.41
N ARG A 151 -11.13 -10.51 4.97
CA ARG A 151 -11.64 -9.13 4.79
C ARG A 151 -11.50 -8.66 3.36
N LEU A 152 -10.36 -8.92 2.71
CA LEU A 152 -10.15 -8.60 1.31
C LEU A 152 -11.17 -9.31 0.41
N PHE A 153 -11.39 -10.61 0.61
CA PHE A 153 -12.38 -11.37 -0.16
C PHE A 153 -13.79 -10.83 0.05
N GLU A 154 -14.17 -10.49 1.28
CA GLU A 154 -15.47 -9.87 1.55
C GLU A 154 -15.67 -8.57 0.75
N GLY A 155 -14.67 -7.68 0.77
CA GLY A 155 -14.71 -6.43 0.01
C GLY A 155 -14.78 -6.67 -1.51
N LEU A 156 -13.98 -7.60 -2.04
CA LEU A 156 -14.01 -7.94 -3.46
C LEU A 156 -15.35 -8.57 -3.88
N ILE A 157 -15.92 -9.45 -3.05
CA ILE A 157 -17.25 -10.05 -3.31
C ILE A 157 -18.34 -8.98 -3.28
N HIS A 158 -18.25 -8.01 -2.36
CA HIS A 158 -19.16 -6.85 -2.35
C HIS A 158 -19.04 -6.06 -3.66
N ALA A 159 -17.81 -5.80 -4.14
CA ALA A 159 -17.56 -5.06 -5.38
C ALA A 159 -18.02 -5.79 -6.66
N LEU A 160 -18.30 -7.09 -6.62
CA LEU A 160 -18.97 -7.80 -7.73
C LEU A 160 -20.39 -7.30 -8.00
N ASP A 161 -21.02 -6.64 -7.02
CA ASP A 161 -22.35 -6.06 -7.17
C ASP A 161 -22.33 -4.53 -7.37
N ASP A 162 -21.15 -3.94 -7.63
CA ASP A 162 -21.01 -2.52 -7.91
C ASP A 162 -21.86 -2.10 -9.12
N THR A 163 -22.33 -0.86 -9.10
CA THR A 163 -23.11 -0.30 -10.19
C THR A 163 -22.33 -0.17 -11.50
N LYS A 164 -21.00 -0.02 -11.42
CA LYS A 164 -20.11 0.19 -12.55
C LYS A 164 -19.50 -1.14 -13.05
N PRO A 165 -19.67 -1.48 -14.32
CA PRO A 165 -19.12 -2.72 -14.90
C PRO A 165 -17.59 -2.84 -14.73
N GLN A 166 -16.84 -1.73 -14.78
CA GLN A 166 -15.39 -1.73 -14.61
C GLN A 166 -14.98 -2.18 -13.21
N VAL A 167 -15.68 -1.69 -12.17
CA VAL A 167 -15.42 -2.11 -10.78
C VAL A 167 -15.71 -3.59 -10.61
N ARG A 168 -16.84 -4.07 -11.13
CA ARG A 168 -17.17 -5.50 -11.14
C ARG A 168 -16.12 -6.36 -11.85
N GLN A 169 -15.61 -5.87 -12.99
CA GLN A 169 -14.59 -6.58 -13.77
C GLN A 169 -13.28 -6.72 -12.99
N ILE A 170 -12.80 -5.64 -12.39
CA ILE A 170 -11.54 -5.70 -11.65
C ILE A 170 -11.67 -6.50 -10.35
N ALA A 171 -12.82 -6.44 -9.68
CA ALA A 171 -13.10 -7.27 -8.52
C ALA A 171 -13.05 -8.78 -8.88
N LEU A 172 -13.65 -9.16 -10.01
CA LEU A 172 -13.56 -10.54 -10.51
C LEU A 172 -12.11 -10.93 -10.82
N GLN A 173 -11.36 -10.08 -11.51
CA GLN A 173 -9.96 -10.35 -11.82
C GLN A 173 -9.13 -10.53 -10.54
N ALA A 174 -9.35 -9.69 -9.54
CA ALA A 174 -8.70 -9.80 -8.24
C ALA A 174 -9.01 -11.14 -7.57
N LEU A 175 -10.29 -11.51 -7.49
CA LEU A 175 -10.72 -12.81 -6.96
C LEU A 175 -10.09 -13.98 -7.73
N GLN A 176 -10.06 -13.89 -9.05
CA GLN A 176 -9.47 -14.94 -9.90
C GLN A 176 -7.96 -15.07 -9.68
N ILE A 177 -7.23 -13.96 -9.55
CA ILE A 177 -5.80 -13.95 -9.24
C ILE A 177 -5.53 -14.59 -7.88
N LEU A 178 -6.32 -14.23 -6.86
CA LEU A 178 -6.11 -14.64 -5.48
C LEU A 178 -6.59 -16.06 -5.17
N THR A 179 -7.59 -16.57 -5.92
CA THR A 179 -8.24 -17.85 -5.62
C THR A 179 -8.19 -18.87 -6.77
N GLY A 180 -7.85 -18.46 -7.97
CA GLY A 180 -7.94 -19.28 -9.17
C GLY A 180 -9.37 -19.54 -9.68
N GLN A 181 -10.40 -18.88 -9.12
CA GLN A 181 -11.81 -19.20 -9.35
C GLN A 181 -12.60 -18.00 -9.87
N THR A 182 -13.71 -18.27 -10.57
CA THR A 182 -14.70 -17.25 -10.99
C THR A 182 -16.10 -17.51 -10.46
N LYS A 183 -16.38 -18.71 -9.93
CA LYS A 183 -17.70 -19.16 -9.46
C LYS A 183 -18.81 -18.92 -10.50
N GLY A 184 -18.48 -18.97 -11.78
CA GLY A 184 -19.43 -18.70 -12.86
C GLY A 184 -19.87 -17.24 -12.98
N TYR A 185 -19.25 -16.31 -12.25
CA TYR A 185 -19.58 -14.89 -12.35
C TYR A 185 -19.12 -14.31 -13.68
N SER A 186 -19.98 -13.48 -14.30
CA SER A 186 -19.64 -12.64 -15.46
C SER A 186 -20.14 -11.22 -15.21
N PRO A 187 -19.29 -10.18 -15.31
CA PRO A 187 -19.68 -8.78 -15.10
C PRO A 187 -20.76 -8.29 -16.06
N ALA A 188 -20.84 -8.91 -17.26
CA ALA A 188 -21.82 -8.57 -18.31
C ALA A 188 -23.10 -9.41 -18.26
N ALA A 189 -23.19 -10.40 -17.36
CA ALA A 189 -24.38 -11.25 -17.25
C ALA A 189 -25.60 -10.44 -16.75
N PRO A 190 -26.82 -10.93 -17.01
CA PRO A 190 -28.03 -10.34 -16.44
C PRO A 190 -27.97 -10.27 -14.90
N PRO A 191 -28.66 -9.29 -14.27
CA PRO A 191 -28.58 -9.08 -12.83
C PRO A 191 -28.85 -10.34 -12.00
N ASP A 192 -29.83 -11.15 -12.38
CA ASP A 192 -30.18 -12.39 -11.66
C ASP A 192 -29.06 -13.44 -11.72
N ALA A 193 -28.39 -13.57 -12.85
CA ALA A 193 -27.25 -14.46 -13.00
C ALA A 193 -26.06 -13.98 -12.15
N ARG A 194 -25.80 -12.68 -12.13
CA ARG A 194 -24.78 -12.10 -11.26
C ARG A 194 -25.07 -12.35 -9.77
N ARG A 195 -26.32 -12.09 -9.33
CA ARG A 195 -26.71 -12.34 -7.93
C ARG A 195 -26.48 -13.79 -7.51
N ARG A 196 -26.87 -14.78 -8.36
CA ARG A 196 -26.61 -16.18 -8.05
C ARG A 196 -25.11 -16.48 -7.88
N ALA A 197 -24.28 -15.96 -8.76
CA ALA A 197 -22.84 -16.17 -8.67
C ALA A 197 -22.21 -15.44 -7.45
N VAL A 198 -22.72 -14.27 -7.05
CA VAL A 198 -22.31 -13.58 -5.81
C VAL A 198 -22.67 -14.44 -4.58
N GLU A 199 -23.83 -15.11 -4.56
CA GLU A 199 -24.19 -16.02 -3.46
C GLU A 199 -23.25 -17.24 -3.39
N GLU A 200 -22.77 -17.76 -4.53
CA GLU A 200 -21.74 -18.80 -4.54
C GLU A 200 -20.41 -18.30 -3.93
N TRP A 201 -20.02 -17.06 -4.22
CA TRP A 201 -18.85 -16.44 -3.61
C TRP A 201 -19.02 -16.21 -2.10
N ARG A 202 -20.21 -15.81 -1.63
CA ARG A 202 -20.49 -15.62 -0.21
C ARG A 202 -20.39 -16.95 0.55
N ARG A 203 -20.99 -18.02 0.02
CA ARG A 203 -20.87 -19.38 0.61
C ARG A 203 -19.41 -19.83 0.68
N TRP A 204 -18.66 -19.64 -0.39
CA TRP A 204 -17.24 -19.95 -0.40
C TRP A 204 -16.46 -19.15 0.67
N LEU A 205 -16.80 -17.90 0.91
CA LEU A 205 -16.17 -17.08 1.95
C LEU A 205 -16.50 -17.57 3.35
N GLU A 206 -17.74 -18.02 3.59
CA GLU A 206 -18.14 -18.65 4.84
C GLU A 206 -17.31 -19.92 5.10
N ASP A 207 -17.17 -20.78 4.10
CA ASP A 207 -16.34 -21.98 4.19
C ASP A 207 -14.86 -21.62 4.41
N PHE A 208 -14.34 -20.59 3.73
CA PHE A 208 -12.97 -20.11 3.92
C PHE A 208 -12.77 -19.65 5.37
N ARG A 209 -13.70 -18.87 5.93
CA ARG A 209 -13.65 -18.37 7.32
C ARG A 209 -13.74 -19.52 8.35
N ALA A 210 -14.54 -20.53 8.08
CA ALA A 210 -14.68 -21.68 8.97
C ALA A 210 -13.40 -22.54 9.07
N ASN A 211 -12.47 -22.38 8.10
CA ASN A 211 -11.22 -23.13 8.04
C ASN A 211 -9.99 -22.25 8.38
N LEU A 212 -10.17 -21.06 8.96
CA LEU A 212 -9.08 -20.23 9.48
C LEU A 212 -8.68 -20.67 10.88
#